data_127bbe5d85b93db8cf3375e6ff0bd678
#
_entry.id   127bbe5d85b93db8cf3375e6ff0bd678
#
_cell.length_a   1.000
_cell.length_b   1.000
_cell.length_c   1.000
_cell.angle_alpha   90.00
_cell.angle_beta   90.00
_cell.angle_gamma   90.00
#
_symmetry.space_group_name_H-M   'P 1'
#
loop_
_entity.id
_entity.type
_entity.pdbx_description
1 polymer ?
#
loop_
_entity_poly.entity_id
_entity_poly.type
_entity_poly.pdbx_seq_one_letter_code
_entity_poly.pdbx_strand_id
1 'polypeptide(L)'
;MKYLLDVSTIVALLWREHADHAKTRAWAAGKKLAVCPFTELGFLRVVTSPAFNATMPDARDVLKDFLAMEKPEFIPADIRALQGEAAPASSKTTDWYLANLARAHGMNWATLDTRANHPARTLVE
;
A
#
# COMPACT_ATOMS: atom_id res chain seq x y z
N MET A 1 0.23 13.23 10.62
CA MET A 1 0.55 11.79 10.54
C MET A 1 0.61 11.36 9.09
N LYS A 2 1.61 10.58 8.74
CA LYS A 2 1.77 10.03 7.40
C LYS A 2 1.39 8.55 7.37
N TYR A 3 0.93 8.09 6.22
CA TYR A 3 0.42 6.73 6.07
C TYR A 3 1.11 6.04 4.90
N LEU A 4 1.91 5.02 5.19
CA LEU A 4 2.47 4.15 4.15
C LEU A 4 1.37 3.23 3.65
N LEU A 5 1.13 3.24 2.34
CA LEU A 5 0.06 2.47 1.75
C LEU A 5 0.44 0.99 1.63
N ASP A 6 -0.42 0.12 2.16
CA ASP A 6 -0.38 -1.31 1.86
C ASP A 6 -0.72 -1.55 0.38
N VAL A 7 -0.30 -2.67 -0.16
CA VAL A 7 -0.61 -3.02 -1.56
C VAL A 7 -2.13 -3.07 -1.78
N SER A 8 -2.87 -3.69 -0.86
CA SER A 8 -4.33 -3.74 -0.97
C SER A 8 -4.95 -2.34 -1.00
N THR A 9 -4.39 -1.42 -0.25
CA THR A 9 -4.90 -0.06 -0.16
C THR A 9 -4.64 0.73 -1.43
N ILE A 10 -3.43 0.68 -1.99
CA ILE A 10 -3.15 1.40 -3.25
C ILE A 10 -3.94 0.82 -4.42
N VAL A 11 -4.15 -0.50 -4.45
CA VAL A 11 -4.99 -1.12 -5.48
C VAL A 11 -6.42 -0.59 -5.39
N ALA A 12 -7.02 -0.59 -4.20
CA ALA A 12 -8.38 -0.06 -4.00
C ALA A 12 -8.45 1.43 -4.32
N LEU A 13 -7.42 2.18 -3.97
CA LEU A 13 -7.37 3.62 -4.21
C LEU A 13 -7.34 3.97 -5.69
N LEU A 14 -6.61 3.22 -6.51
CA LEU A 14 -6.36 3.55 -7.91
C LEU A 14 -7.23 2.75 -8.89
N TRP A 15 -7.76 1.61 -8.51
CA TRP A 15 -8.52 0.74 -9.39
C TRP A 15 -10.02 0.98 -9.23
N ARG A 16 -10.65 1.60 -10.22
CA ARG A 16 -12.05 2.07 -10.14
C ARG A 16 -13.05 0.96 -9.85
N GLU A 17 -12.82 -0.22 -10.41
CA GLU A 17 -13.72 -1.35 -10.27
C GLU A 17 -13.55 -2.11 -8.96
N HIS A 18 -12.57 -1.74 -8.14
CA HIS A 18 -12.38 -2.39 -6.85
C HIS A 18 -13.58 -2.11 -5.93
N ALA A 19 -14.02 -3.15 -5.20
CA ALA A 19 -15.18 -3.04 -4.31
C ALA A 19 -15.02 -1.93 -3.26
N ASP A 20 -13.79 -1.70 -2.81
CA ASP A 20 -13.49 -0.71 -1.77
C ASP A 20 -12.97 0.62 -2.33
N HIS A 21 -13.10 0.84 -3.65
CA HIS A 21 -12.55 2.05 -4.27
C HIS A 21 -13.12 3.33 -3.66
N ALA A 22 -14.44 3.46 -3.59
CA ALA A 22 -15.07 4.66 -3.06
C ALA A 22 -14.71 4.91 -1.60
N LYS A 23 -14.73 3.86 -0.79
CA LYS A 23 -14.37 3.92 0.63
C LYS A 23 -12.92 4.38 0.80
N THR A 24 -12.00 3.80 0.04
CA THR A 24 -10.58 4.11 0.15
C THR A 24 -10.27 5.52 -0.32
N ARG A 25 -10.91 5.97 -1.39
CA ARG A 25 -10.77 7.36 -1.85
C ARG A 25 -11.26 8.35 -0.80
N ALA A 26 -12.39 8.08 -0.19
CA ALA A 26 -12.93 8.95 0.86
C ALA A 26 -11.98 9.00 2.06
N TRP A 27 -11.45 7.84 2.45
CA TRP A 27 -10.48 7.76 3.56
C TRP A 27 -9.21 8.56 3.26
N ALA A 28 -8.68 8.44 2.04
CA ALA A 28 -7.41 9.05 1.66
C ALA A 28 -7.49 10.58 1.51
N ALA A 29 -8.68 11.13 1.32
CA ALA A 29 -8.85 12.55 1.07
C ALA A 29 -8.27 13.39 2.23
N GLY A 30 -7.34 14.29 1.90
CA GLY A 30 -6.70 15.16 2.87
C GLY A 30 -5.61 14.52 3.73
N LYS A 31 -5.31 13.24 3.53
CA LYS A 31 -4.26 12.54 4.26
C LYS A 31 -2.93 12.61 3.55
N LYS A 32 -1.86 12.60 4.33
CA LYS A 32 -0.49 12.54 3.81
C LYS A 32 -0.12 11.08 3.56
N LEU A 33 0.02 10.73 2.29
CA LEU A 33 0.28 9.36 1.87
C LEU A 33 1.75 9.15 1.57
N ALA A 34 2.22 7.93 1.74
CA ALA A 34 3.58 7.51 1.41
C ALA A 34 3.54 6.19 0.64
N VAL A 35 4.53 6.01 -0.22
CA VAL A 35 4.74 4.77 -0.97
C VAL A 35 6.20 4.36 -0.85
N CYS A 36 6.46 3.09 -1.03
CA CYS A 36 7.82 2.55 -1.11
C CYS A 36 7.89 1.62 -2.33
N PRO A 37 9.07 1.11 -2.71
CA PRO A 37 9.18 0.22 -3.87
C PRO A 37 8.23 -0.98 -3.82
N PHE A 38 8.01 -1.57 -2.64
CA PHE A 38 7.12 -2.73 -2.53
C PHE A 38 5.65 -2.36 -2.75
N THR A 39 5.21 -1.18 -2.30
CA THR A 39 3.86 -0.70 -2.59
C THR A 39 3.66 -0.56 -4.10
N GLU A 40 4.62 0.04 -4.78
CA GLU A 40 4.56 0.26 -6.23
C GLU A 40 4.61 -1.04 -7.01
N LEU A 41 5.57 -1.91 -6.68
CA LEU A 41 5.69 -3.23 -7.33
C LEU A 41 4.44 -4.08 -7.10
N GLY A 42 3.93 -4.06 -5.89
CA GLY A 42 2.72 -4.80 -5.53
C GLY A 42 1.51 -4.33 -6.33
N PHE A 43 1.34 -3.02 -6.50
CA PHE A 43 0.27 -2.48 -7.35
C PHE A 43 0.37 -3.02 -8.77
N LEU A 44 1.54 -2.89 -9.40
CA LEU A 44 1.74 -3.35 -10.78
C LEU A 44 1.46 -4.85 -10.90
N ARG A 45 1.93 -5.65 -9.95
CA ARG A 45 1.75 -7.10 -9.97
C ARG A 45 0.29 -7.50 -9.83
N VAL A 46 -0.43 -6.88 -8.91
CA VAL A 46 -1.83 -7.25 -8.63
C VAL A 46 -2.75 -6.85 -9.79
N VAL A 47 -2.67 -5.62 -10.27
CA VAL A 47 -3.61 -5.15 -11.31
C VAL A 47 -3.34 -5.77 -12.68
N THR A 48 -2.13 -6.28 -12.93
CA THR A 48 -1.83 -7.03 -14.15
C THR A 48 -2.05 -8.53 -14.01
N SER A 49 -2.48 -9.00 -12.84
CA SER A 49 -2.83 -10.41 -12.63
C SER A 49 -4.12 -10.76 -13.38
N PRO A 50 -4.40 -12.06 -13.60
CA PRO A 50 -5.63 -12.46 -14.32
C PRO A 50 -6.91 -11.92 -13.69
N ALA A 51 -6.94 -11.73 -12.37
CA ALA A 51 -8.13 -11.24 -11.67
C ALA A 51 -8.50 -9.81 -12.07
N PHE A 52 -7.51 -8.94 -12.32
CA PHE A 52 -7.73 -7.54 -12.70
C PHE A 52 -7.51 -7.30 -14.19
N ASN A 53 -6.61 -8.06 -14.78
CA ASN A 53 -6.38 -8.14 -16.23
C ASN A 53 -5.98 -6.83 -16.91
N ALA A 54 -5.33 -5.91 -16.20
CA ALA A 54 -4.77 -4.72 -16.80
C ALA A 54 -3.53 -5.08 -17.63
N THR A 55 -3.26 -4.30 -18.68
CA THR A 55 -1.96 -4.38 -19.36
C THR A 55 -0.90 -3.70 -18.50
N MET A 56 0.35 -4.10 -18.64
CA MET A 56 1.44 -3.45 -17.90
C MET A 56 1.58 -1.96 -18.29
N PRO A 57 1.51 -1.55 -19.57
CA PRO A 57 1.52 -0.14 -19.90
C PRO A 57 0.42 0.67 -19.22
N ASP A 58 -0.81 0.16 -19.20
CA ASP A 58 -1.92 0.84 -18.53
C ASP A 58 -1.71 0.94 -17.03
N ALA A 59 -1.26 -0.14 -16.39
CA ALA A 59 -0.97 -0.15 -14.97
C ALA A 59 0.11 0.88 -14.60
N ARG A 60 1.16 0.94 -15.41
CA ARG A 60 2.24 1.91 -15.21
C ARG A 60 1.74 3.35 -15.38
N ASP A 61 0.87 3.61 -16.35
CA ASP A 61 0.30 4.94 -16.56
C ASP A 61 -0.56 5.37 -15.37
N VAL A 62 -1.39 4.48 -14.85
CA VAL A 62 -2.22 4.78 -13.67
C VAL A 62 -1.35 5.12 -12.47
N LEU A 63 -0.31 4.33 -12.21
CA LEU A 63 0.61 4.59 -11.10
C LEU A 63 1.36 5.90 -11.30
N LYS A 64 1.86 6.14 -12.51
CA LYS A 64 2.59 7.36 -12.85
C LYS A 64 1.73 8.62 -12.61
N ASP A 65 0.47 8.58 -13.04
CA ASP A 65 -0.45 9.69 -12.86
C ASP A 65 -0.71 9.96 -11.36
N PHE A 66 -0.90 8.91 -10.59
CA PHE A 66 -1.07 9.04 -9.14
C PHE A 66 0.15 9.71 -8.50
N LEU A 67 1.35 9.24 -8.83
CA LEU A 67 2.59 9.80 -8.28
C LEU A 67 2.77 11.28 -8.66
N ALA A 68 2.38 11.65 -9.88
CA ALA A 68 2.51 13.02 -10.37
C ALA A 68 1.48 13.96 -9.75
N MET A 69 0.24 13.50 -9.57
CA MET A 69 -0.87 14.34 -9.11
C MET A 69 -0.93 14.45 -7.59
N GLU A 70 -0.80 13.33 -6.89
CA GLU A 70 -0.94 13.30 -5.43
C GLU A 70 0.39 13.49 -4.71
N LYS A 71 1.50 13.27 -5.39
CA LYS A 71 2.86 13.45 -4.87
C LYS A 71 3.05 12.81 -3.48
N PRO A 72 2.73 11.52 -3.33
CA PRO A 72 2.97 10.87 -2.05
C PRO A 72 4.47 10.88 -1.72
N GLU A 73 4.79 10.86 -0.44
CA GLU A 73 6.19 10.76 -0.06
C GLU A 73 6.74 9.39 -0.47
N PHE A 74 7.91 9.38 -1.11
CA PHE A 74 8.60 8.13 -1.40
C PHE A 74 9.55 7.81 -0.26
N ILE A 75 9.46 6.60 0.31
CA ILE A 75 10.42 6.12 1.30
C ILE A 75 11.16 4.90 0.77
N PRO A 76 12.48 4.80 0.99
CA PRO A 76 13.23 3.63 0.55
C PRO A 76 12.89 2.41 1.42
N ALA A 77 13.05 1.22 0.85
CA ALA A 77 12.92 -0.02 1.60
C ALA A 77 14.25 -0.31 2.33
N ASP A 78 14.52 0.46 3.38
CA ASP A 78 15.84 0.54 4.00
C ASP A 78 15.96 -0.18 5.34
N ILE A 79 15.05 -1.09 5.65
CA ILE A 79 15.18 -1.98 6.80
C ILE A 79 15.40 -3.42 6.35
N ARG A 80 16.01 -4.22 7.22
CA ARG A 80 16.20 -5.63 6.95
C ARG A 80 14.91 -6.41 7.17
N ALA A 81 14.79 -7.58 6.51
CA ALA A 81 13.62 -8.44 6.64
C ALA A 81 13.39 -8.94 8.08
N LEU A 82 14.43 -8.98 8.89
CA LEU A 82 14.35 -9.46 10.28
C LEU A 82 14.05 -8.34 11.28
N GLN A 83 14.02 -7.09 10.85
CA GLN A 83 13.76 -5.96 11.72
C GLN A 83 12.26 -5.83 12.00
N GLY A 84 11.90 -5.59 13.26
CA GLY A 84 10.52 -5.39 13.67
C GLY A 84 9.79 -6.69 13.99
N GLU A 85 8.47 -6.66 13.84
CA GLU A 85 7.60 -7.79 14.18
C GLU A 85 7.69 -8.89 13.12
N ALA A 86 7.69 -10.14 13.57
CA ALA A 86 7.65 -11.30 12.67
C ALA A 86 6.25 -11.45 12.09
N ALA A 87 6.17 -11.76 10.79
CA ALA A 87 4.88 -12.04 10.15
C ALA A 87 4.25 -13.33 10.73
N PRO A 88 2.93 -13.36 10.90
CA PRO A 88 2.26 -14.54 11.48
C PRO A 88 2.17 -15.72 10.51
N ALA A 89 2.37 -15.50 9.22
CA ALA A 89 2.29 -16.52 8.18
C ALA A 89 3.04 -16.06 6.93
N SER A 90 3.41 -17.03 6.08
CA SER A 90 4.15 -16.70 4.85
C SER A 90 3.38 -15.74 3.93
N SER A 91 2.07 -15.88 3.86
CA SER A 91 1.22 -14.99 3.05
C SER A 91 1.20 -13.54 3.54
N LYS A 92 1.68 -13.27 4.75
CA LYS A 92 1.73 -11.94 5.36
C LYS A 92 3.14 -11.35 5.40
N THR A 93 4.12 -12.00 4.80
CA THR A 93 5.53 -11.58 4.88
C THR A 93 5.73 -10.16 4.34
N THR A 94 5.22 -9.86 3.15
CA THR A 94 5.38 -8.52 2.55
C THR A 94 4.58 -7.48 3.31
N ASP A 95 3.36 -7.82 3.74
CA ASP A 95 2.51 -6.90 4.52
C ASP A 95 3.21 -6.47 5.81
N TRP A 96 3.78 -7.43 6.53
CA TRP A 96 4.49 -7.13 7.77
C TRP A 96 5.78 -6.34 7.55
N TYR A 97 6.47 -6.59 6.43
CA TYR A 97 7.61 -5.77 6.06
C TYR A 97 7.19 -4.31 5.87
N LEU A 98 6.10 -4.07 5.14
CA LEU A 98 5.57 -2.71 4.94
C LEU A 98 5.19 -2.06 6.27
N ALA A 99 4.53 -2.80 7.14
CA ALA A 99 4.14 -2.28 8.46
C ALA A 99 5.36 -1.95 9.32
N ASN A 100 6.37 -2.81 9.32
CA ASN A 100 7.62 -2.58 10.02
C ASN A 100 8.38 -1.37 9.45
N LEU A 101 8.38 -1.23 8.13
CA LEU A 101 9.01 -0.09 7.44
C LEU A 101 8.31 1.22 7.82
N ALA A 102 6.98 1.22 7.81
CA ALA A 102 6.20 2.39 8.23
C ALA A 102 6.59 2.82 9.64
N ARG A 103 6.62 1.86 10.57
CA ARG A 103 6.97 2.13 11.96
C ARG A 103 8.38 2.70 12.10
N ALA A 104 9.34 2.15 11.36
CA ALA A 104 10.72 2.61 11.37
C ALA A 104 10.84 4.06 10.89
N HIS A 105 9.95 4.51 10.01
CA HIS A 105 9.91 5.86 9.49
C HIS A 105 8.93 6.78 10.26
N GLY A 106 8.40 6.33 11.39
CA GLY A 106 7.48 7.12 12.19
C GLY A 106 6.11 7.32 11.55
N MET A 107 5.70 6.41 10.69
CA MET A 107 4.43 6.46 9.98
C MET A 107 3.49 5.35 10.45
N ASN A 108 2.21 5.51 10.15
CA ASN A 108 1.25 4.41 10.24
C ASN A 108 1.21 3.65 8.92
N TRP A 109 0.85 2.38 9.01
CA TRP A 109 0.64 1.50 7.87
C TRP A 109 -0.87 1.42 7.58
N ALA A 110 -1.29 1.91 6.42
CA ALA A 110 -2.70 1.96 6.03
C ALA A 110 -3.07 0.69 5.28
N THR A 111 -3.97 -0.11 5.86
CA THR A 111 -4.39 -1.40 5.30
C THR A 111 -5.90 -1.57 5.33
N LEU A 112 -6.43 -2.33 4.40
CA LEU A 112 -7.82 -2.79 4.39
C LEU A 112 -8.00 -4.09 5.18
N ASP A 113 -6.92 -4.74 5.61
CA ASP A 113 -6.99 -6.02 6.31
C ASP A 113 -7.46 -5.84 7.75
N THR A 114 -8.72 -6.20 7.99
CA THR A 114 -9.34 -6.09 9.31
C THR A 114 -8.72 -7.01 10.35
N ARG A 115 -7.99 -8.04 9.93
CA ARG A 115 -7.37 -9.03 10.80
C ARG A 115 -5.89 -8.74 11.10
N ALA A 116 -5.33 -7.75 10.43
CA ALA A 116 -3.92 -7.41 10.64
C ALA A 116 -3.71 -6.90 12.07
N ASN A 117 -2.92 -7.60 12.85
CA ASN A 117 -2.60 -7.23 14.22
C ASN A 117 -1.15 -6.77 14.30
N HIS A 118 -0.91 -5.53 13.88
CA HIS A 118 0.42 -4.93 13.89
C HIS A 118 0.37 -3.57 14.59
N PRO A 119 1.39 -3.21 15.39
CA PRO A 119 1.38 -1.92 16.11
C PRO A 119 1.23 -0.68 15.24
N ALA A 120 1.72 -0.72 13.99
CA ALA A 120 1.66 0.43 13.07
C ALA A 120 0.34 0.52 12.30
N ARG A 121 -0.57 -0.44 12.46
CA ARG A 121 -1.78 -0.52 11.65
C ARG A 121 -2.70 0.68 11.84
N THR A 122 -3.15 1.23 10.73
CA THR A 122 -4.35 2.07 10.65
C THR A 122 -5.29 1.40 9.66
N LEU A 123 -6.49 1.08 10.10
CA LEU A 123 -7.49 0.45 9.23
C LEU A 123 -8.13 1.50 8.33
N VAL A 124 -8.20 1.20 7.03
CA VAL A 124 -8.92 2.01 6.06
C VAL A 124 -10.40 1.67 6.18
N GLU A 125 -11.20 2.64 6.62
CA GLU A 125 -12.64 2.43 6.83
C GLU A 125 -13.47 3.71 6.69
#